data_11f8ee66957f1a8506ef97f2ec0cfc13
#
_entry.id   11f8ee66957f1a8506ef97f2ec0cfc13
#
_cell.length_a   1.000
_cell.length_b   1.000
_cell.length_c   1.000
_cell.angle_alpha   90.00
_cell.angle_beta   90.00
_cell.angle_gamma   90.00
#
_symmetry.space_group_name_H-M   'P 1'
#
loop_
_entity.id
_entity.type
_entity.pdbx_description
1 polymer ?
#
loop_
_entity_poly.entity_id
_entity_poly.type
_entity_poly.pdbx_seq_one_letter_code
_entity_poly.pdbx_strand_id
1 'polypeptide(L)' 'MKYILILYVCSFVNVSKPICGESIVLGLEFDNYKDCILQGYKSSHNTLKELYGERIEKEKLAIKFNCKAIKVEE' A
#
# COMPACT_ATOMS: atom_id res chain seq x y z
N MET A 1 -16.25 -13.98 0.56
CA MET A 1 -15.44 -12.98 1.24
C MET A 1 -14.59 -12.24 0.22
N LYS A 2 -14.55 -10.94 0.30
CA LYS A 2 -13.75 -10.10 -0.58
C LYS A 2 -12.62 -9.47 0.19
N TYR A 3 -11.58 -9.07 -0.53
CA TYR A 3 -10.43 -8.38 0.06
C TYR A 3 -10.25 -7.03 -0.60
N ILE A 4 -9.95 -6.01 0.17
CA ILE A 4 -9.62 -4.69 -0.36
C ILE A 4 -8.15 -4.41 -0.09
N LEU A 5 -7.52 -3.70 -1.03
CA LEU A 5 -6.11 -3.35 -0.94
C LEU A 5 -5.96 -1.93 -0.43
N ILE A 6 -5.18 -1.77 0.63
CA ILE A 6 -4.88 -0.47 1.23
C ILE A 6 -3.37 -0.30 1.24
N LEU A 7 -2.89 0.81 0.69
CA LEU A 7 -1.47 1.15 0.68
C LEU A 7 -1.19 2.21 1.74
N TYR A 8 -0.03 2.09 2.39
CA TYR A 8 0.43 3.06 3.40
C TYR A 8 1.80 3.58 3.01
N VAL A 9 1.93 4.90 2.89
CA VAL A 9 3.21 5.54 2.57
C VAL A 9 3.92 5.88 3.87
N CYS A 10 5.13 5.36 4.03
CA CYS A 10 5.90 5.55 5.25
C CYS A 10 7.23 6.22 4.94
N SER A 11 7.66 7.14 5.82
CA SER A 11 8.97 7.78 5.74
C SER A 11 9.88 7.17 6.79
N PHE A 12 11.07 6.75 6.36
CA PHE A 12 12.08 6.13 7.23
C PHE A 12 13.32 6.99 7.40
N VAL A 13 13.15 8.32 7.31
CA VAL A 13 14.26 9.26 7.57
C VAL A 13 14.80 9.03 8.97
N ASN A 14 13.92 8.83 9.94
CA ASN A 14 14.31 8.43 11.28
C ASN A 14 13.98 6.95 11.46
N VAL A 15 15.02 6.12 11.44
CA VAL A 15 14.87 4.67 11.52
C VAL A 15 14.21 4.21 12.81
N SER A 16 14.44 4.94 13.93
CA SER A 16 13.83 4.59 15.21
C SER A 16 12.34 4.88 15.27
N LYS A 17 11.87 5.85 14.49
CA LYS A 17 10.46 6.26 14.48
C LYS A 17 9.99 6.49 13.06
N PRO A 18 9.71 5.44 12.29
CA PRO A 18 9.17 5.63 10.95
C PRO A 18 7.78 6.27 11.03
N ILE A 19 7.53 7.22 10.16
CA ILE A 19 6.27 7.96 10.11
C ILE A 19 5.46 7.49 8.92
N CYS A 20 4.29 6.93 9.18
CA CYS A 20 3.37 6.50 8.15
C CYS A 20 2.16 7.44 8.19
N GLY A 21 2.10 8.37 7.25
CA GLY A 21 1.13 9.45 7.29
C GLY A 21 -0.07 9.30 6.38
N GLU A 22 0.09 8.67 5.25
CA GLU A 22 -0.98 8.60 4.26
C GLU A 22 -1.40 7.17 3.98
N SER A 23 -2.71 6.97 3.85
CA SER A 23 -3.24 5.70 3.37
C SER A 23 -3.97 5.95 2.05
N ILE A 24 -3.77 5.04 1.12
CA ILE A 24 -4.43 5.10 -0.18
C ILE A 24 -5.30 3.85 -0.30
N VAL A 25 -6.60 4.05 -0.35
CA VAL A 25 -7.52 2.95 -0.56
C VAL A 25 -7.76 2.84 -2.06
N LEU A 26 -7.22 1.79 -2.66
CA LEU A 26 -7.52 1.49 -4.04
C LEU A 26 -8.91 0.85 -4.08
N GLY A 27 -9.78 1.36 -4.91
CA GLY A 27 -11.14 0.85 -5.01
C GLY A 27 -11.23 -0.53 -5.65
N LEU A 28 -10.21 -1.35 -5.51
CA LEU A 28 -10.13 -2.69 -6.09
C LEU A 28 -10.51 -3.75 -5.07
N GLU A 29 -11.37 -4.65 -5.50
CA GLU A 29 -11.77 -5.80 -4.69
C GLU A 29 -11.24 -7.07 -5.32
N PHE A 30 -10.84 -8.00 -4.48
CA PHE A 30 -10.26 -9.26 -4.91
C PHE A 30 -11.02 -10.42 -4.29
N ASP A 31 -11.23 -11.47 -5.07
CA ASP A 31 -11.96 -12.65 -4.61
C ASP A 31 -11.12 -13.55 -3.71
N ASN A 32 -9.80 -13.44 -3.79
CA ASN A 32 -8.91 -14.23 -2.96
C ASN A 32 -7.73 -13.40 -2.47
N TYR A 33 -7.15 -13.88 -1.37
CA TYR A 33 -6.05 -13.20 -0.69
C TYR A 33 -4.79 -13.12 -1.57
N LYS A 34 -4.52 -14.19 -2.29
CA LYS A 34 -3.34 -14.27 -3.18
C LYS A 34 -3.32 -13.14 -4.20
N ASP A 35 -4.44 -12.94 -4.90
CA ASP A 35 -4.53 -11.89 -5.92
C ASP A 35 -4.36 -10.51 -5.32
N CYS A 36 -4.93 -10.28 -4.13
CA CYS A 36 -4.77 -9.02 -3.41
C CYS A 36 -3.30 -8.75 -3.08
N ILE A 37 -2.60 -9.75 -2.57
CA ILE A 37 -1.18 -9.62 -2.22
C ILE A 37 -0.32 -9.34 -3.46
N LEU A 38 -0.53 -10.07 -4.53
CA LEU A 38 0.24 -9.86 -5.76
C LEU A 38 0.01 -8.48 -6.34
N GLN A 39 -1.24 -8.03 -6.35
CA GLN A 39 -1.56 -6.67 -6.80
C GLN A 39 -0.98 -5.62 -5.84
N GLY A 40 -0.91 -5.93 -4.55
CA GLY A 40 -0.31 -5.06 -3.56
C GLY A 40 1.14 -4.72 -3.89
N TYR A 41 1.94 -5.72 -4.22
CA TYR A 41 3.34 -5.49 -4.62
C TYR A 41 3.44 -4.67 -5.89
N LYS A 42 2.63 -5.00 -6.89
CA LYS A 42 2.64 -4.29 -8.17
C LYS A 42 2.20 -2.83 -8.01
N SER A 43 1.12 -2.59 -7.30
CA SER A 43 0.59 -1.24 -7.07
C SER A 43 1.53 -0.41 -6.22
N SER A 44 2.16 -1.02 -5.20
CA SER A 44 3.13 -0.33 -4.36
C SER A 44 4.33 0.14 -5.17
N HIS A 45 4.85 -0.73 -6.03
CA HIS A 45 5.98 -0.39 -6.89
C HIS A 45 5.63 0.77 -7.82
N ASN A 46 4.51 0.68 -8.52
CA ASN A 46 4.08 1.69 -9.47
C ASN A 46 3.78 3.03 -8.80
N THR A 47 3.09 3.01 -7.67
CA THR A 47 2.75 4.21 -6.92
C THR A 47 4.01 4.92 -6.43
N LEU A 48 4.94 4.16 -5.87
CA LEU A 48 6.19 4.71 -5.36
C LEU A 48 7.00 5.35 -6.50
N LYS A 49 7.10 4.66 -7.62
CA LYS A 49 7.86 5.12 -8.77
C LYS A 49 7.24 6.36 -9.42
N GLU A 50 5.93 6.37 -9.63
CA GLU A 50 5.25 7.42 -10.39
C GLU A 50 4.90 8.65 -9.56
N LEU A 51 4.45 8.47 -8.33
CA LEU A 51 4.01 9.58 -7.49
C LEU A 51 5.13 10.17 -6.63
N TYR A 52 6.09 9.36 -6.22
CA TYR A 52 7.10 9.78 -5.27
C TYR A 52 8.52 9.68 -5.76
N GLY A 53 8.74 9.36 -7.02
CA GLY A 53 10.05 9.05 -7.60
C GLY A 53 11.26 9.74 -6.96
N GLU A 54 11.38 11.06 -7.11
CA GLU A 54 12.52 11.81 -6.57
C GLU A 54 12.51 11.90 -5.04
N ARG A 55 11.33 11.85 -4.44
CA ARG A 55 11.17 11.97 -2.99
C ARG A 55 11.57 10.70 -2.25
N ILE A 56 11.64 9.57 -2.95
CA ILE A 56 12.00 8.29 -2.33
C ILE A 56 13.34 8.40 -1.63
N GLU A 57 14.32 8.94 -2.31
CA GLU A 57 15.69 9.07 -1.78
C GLU A 57 15.76 10.10 -0.65
N LYS A 58 15.14 11.27 -0.86
CA LYS A 58 15.17 12.35 0.12
C LYS A 58 14.46 12.01 1.42
N GLU A 59 13.27 11.43 1.30
CA GLU A 59 12.41 11.17 2.45
C GLU A 59 12.45 9.73 2.91
N LYS A 60 13.25 8.91 2.24
CA LYS A 60 13.37 7.47 2.53
C LYS A 60 11.99 6.81 2.60
N LEU A 61 11.23 7.01 1.53
CA LEU A 61 9.86 6.50 1.46
C LEU A 61 9.80 5.02 1.13
N ALA A 62 8.84 4.36 1.72
CA ALA A 62 8.49 2.99 1.38
C ALA A 62 6.99 2.84 1.50
N ILE A 63 6.44 1.86 0.80
CA ILE A 63 5.01 1.59 0.87
C ILE A 63 4.80 0.25 1.53
N LYS A 64 3.92 0.25 2.53
CA LYS A 64 3.38 -0.96 3.12
C LYS A 64 1.97 -1.12 2.58
N PHE A 65 1.51 -2.34 2.49
CA PHE A 65 0.12 -2.57 2.08
C PHE A 65 -0.52 -3.64 2.95
N ASN A 66 -1.82 -3.62 2.95
CA ASN A 66 -2.60 -4.61 3.69
C ASN A 66 -3.80 -5.03 2.83
N CYS A 67 -4.12 -6.31 2.91
CA CYS A 67 -5.30 -6.86 2.27
C CYS A 67 -6.32 -7.13 3.37
N LYS A 68 -7.30 -6.25 3.48
CA LYS A 68 -8.32 -6.34 4.50
C LYS A 68 -9.51 -7.15 3.98
N ALA A 69 -9.88 -8.18 4.72
CA ALA A 69 -11.06 -8.96 4.39
C ALA A 69 -12.31 -8.15 4.70
N ILE A 70 -13.23 -8.13 3.76
CA ILE A 70 -14.53 -7.51 3.96
C ILE A 70 -15.61 -8.55 3.75
N LYS A 71 -16.64 -8.44 4.55
CA LYS A 71 -17.80 -9.34 4.43
C LYS A 71 -18.80 -8.68 3.49
N VAL A 72 -19.07 -9.36 2.39
CA VAL A 72 -20.08 -8.89 1.45
C VAL A 72 -21.42 -9.48 1.87
N GLU A 73 -22.36 -8.63 2.19
CA GLU A 73 -23.71 -9.07 2.46
C GLU A 73 -24.49 -9.11 1.15
N GLU A 74 -25.06 -10.24 0.89
CA GLU A 74 -25.95 -10.39 -0.25
C GLU A 74 -27.39 -10.09 0.16
#